data_1f80172d96d2baaee05db589da44b328
#
_entry.id   1f80172d96d2baaee05db589da44b328
#
_cell.length_a   1.000
_cell.length_b   1.000
_cell.length_c   1.000
_cell.angle_alpha   90.00
_cell.angle_beta   90.00
_cell.angle_gamma   90.00
#
_symmetry.space_group_name_H-M   'P 1'
#
loop_
_entity.id
_entity.type
_entity.pdbx_description
1 polymer ?
#
loop_
_entity_poly.entity_id
_entity_poly.type
_entity_poly.pdbx_seq_one_letter_code
_entity_poly.pdbx_strand_id
1 'polypeptide(L)'
;VSWRLVFTKHAKRDAKKLARSGLKPQAERILNLLKEDPYQTPPVYEKLIGDLSGACSRRINIQHRLVYQILDDIKTVKIIRMWSHYE
;
A
#
# COMPACT_ATOMS: atom_id res chain seq x y z
N VAL A 1 -5.45 15.68 -10.33
CA VAL A 1 -6.44 14.65 -10.07
C VAL A 1 -5.89 13.68 -9.04
N SER A 2 -6.61 13.51 -7.95
CA SER A 2 -6.16 12.61 -6.90
C SER A 2 -6.93 11.29 -6.96
N TRP A 3 -6.26 10.25 -6.51
CA TRP A 3 -6.82 8.91 -6.42
C TRP A 3 -7.47 8.73 -5.06
N ARG A 4 -8.54 7.94 -5.02
CA ARG A 4 -9.20 7.59 -3.76
C ARG A 4 -8.48 6.40 -3.14
N LEU A 5 -8.30 6.43 -1.83
CA LEU A 5 -7.76 5.28 -1.09
C LEU A 5 -8.89 4.63 -0.31
N VAL A 6 -9.00 3.30 -0.43
CA VAL A 6 -9.91 2.50 0.40
C VAL A 6 -9.10 1.45 1.11
N PHE A 7 -9.53 1.07 2.31
CA PHE A 7 -8.78 0.16 3.18
C PHE A 7 -9.63 -1.05 3.52
N THR A 8 -9.03 -2.23 3.42
CA THR A 8 -9.66 -3.46 3.91
C THR A 8 -9.61 -3.49 5.44
N LYS A 9 -10.34 -4.42 6.05
CA LYS A 9 -10.30 -4.61 7.50
C LYS A 9 -8.88 -4.96 7.96
N HIS A 10 -8.18 -5.80 7.20
CA HIS A 10 -6.79 -6.16 7.51
C HIS A 10 -5.89 -4.94 7.45
N ALA A 11 -6.06 -4.10 6.42
CA ALA A 11 -5.26 -2.90 6.28
C ALA A 11 -5.50 -1.93 7.45
N LYS A 12 -6.73 -1.80 7.89
CA LYS A 12 -7.05 -0.93 9.03
C LYS A 12 -6.39 -1.41 10.31
N ARG A 13 -6.37 -2.71 10.55
CA ARG A 13 -5.69 -3.30 11.70
C ARG A 13 -4.18 -3.09 11.60
N ASP A 14 -3.64 -3.29 10.41
CA ASP A 14 -2.21 -3.11 10.16
C ASP A 14 -1.79 -1.66 10.39
N ALA A 15 -2.63 -0.71 10.00
CA ALA A 15 -2.35 0.71 10.21
C ALA A 15 -2.19 1.05 11.69
N LYS A 16 -3.00 0.43 12.55
CA LYS A 16 -2.88 0.62 13.99
C LYS A 16 -1.55 0.08 14.50
N LYS A 17 -1.14 -1.08 14.01
CA LYS A 17 0.15 -1.68 14.39
C LYS A 17 1.31 -0.80 13.94
N LEU A 18 1.23 -0.27 12.73
CA LEU A 18 2.26 0.63 12.22
C LEU A 18 2.40 1.88 13.07
N ALA A 19 1.28 2.44 13.50
CA ALA A 19 1.28 3.62 14.36
C ALA A 19 1.97 3.33 15.70
N ARG A 20 1.71 2.16 16.27
CA ARG A 20 2.33 1.75 17.53
C ARG A 20 3.83 1.50 17.38
N SER A 21 4.26 1.10 16.20
CA SER A 21 5.66 0.77 15.94
C SER A 21 6.48 1.98 15.46
N GLY A 22 5.88 3.16 15.39
CA GLY A 22 6.58 4.35 14.95
C GLY A 22 6.80 4.42 13.44
N LEU A 23 6.11 3.60 12.66
CA LEU A 23 6.24 3.54 11.22
C LEU A 23 5.18 4.35 10.48
N LYS A 24 4.35 5.07 11.23
CA LYS A 24 3.27 5.86 10.62
C LYS A 24 3.77 6.87 9.60
N PRO A 25 4.84 7.65 9.87
CA PRO A 25 5.30 8.63 8.89
C PRO A 25 5.71 7.98 7.56
N GLN A 26 6.39 6.83 7.61
CA GLN A 26 6.80 6.12 6.40
C GLN A 26 5.59 5.64 5.61
N ALA A 27 4.60 5.07 6.31
CA ALA A 27 3.38 4.59 5.68
C ALA A 27 2.59 5.74 5.07
N GLU A 28 2.47 6.85 5.77
CA GLU A 28 1.75 8.02 5.27
C GLU A 28 2.40 8.59 4.01
N ARG A 29 3.72 8.58 3.96
CA ARG A 29 4.45 9.06 2.78
C ARG A 29 4.06 8.25 1.55
N ILE A 30 4.00 6.93 1.69
CA ILE A 30 3.61 6.05 0.59
C ILE A 30 2.15 6.26 0.23
N LEU A 31 1.27 6.37 1.22
CA LEU A 31 -0.15 6.59 0.96
C LEU A 31 -0.40 7.90 0.22
N ASN A 32 0.32 8.96 0.59
CA ASN A 32 0.19 10.25 -0.09
C ASN A 32 0.68 10.16 -1.54
N LEU A 33 1.75 9.42 -1.76
CA LEU A 33 2.27 9.19 -3.11
C LEU A 33 1.24 8.44 -3.96
N LEU A 34 0.57 7.44 -3.38
CA LEU A 34 -0.46 6.68 -4.09
C LEU A 34 -1.67 7.54 -4.44
N LYS A 35 -1.99 8.51 -3.60
CA LYS A 35 -3.09 9.46 -3.91
C LYS A 35 -2.76 10.31 -5.12
N GLU A 36 -1.51 10.66 -5.29
CA GLU A 36 -1.10 11.50 -6.41
C GLU A 36 -0.92 10.69 -7.68
N ASP A 37 -0.16 9.60 -7.59
CA ASP A 37 0.11 8.73 -8.73
C ASP A 37 0.57 7.36 -8.25
N PRO A 38 -0.31 6.35 -8.28
CA PRO A 38 0.05 5.02 -7.79
C PRO A 38 1.08 4.31 -8.67
N TYR A 39 1.38 4.84 -9.85
CA TYR A 39 2.38 4.27 -10.74
C TYR A 39 3.73 4.97 -10.64
N GLN A 40 3.83 6.00 -9.80
CA GLN A 40 5.06 6.80 -9.71
C GLN A 40 6.24 5.98 -9.22
N THR A 41 7.40 6.18 -9.84
CA THR A 41 8.67 5.62 -9.41
C THR A 41 9.72 6.73 -9.39
N PRO A 42 10.73 6.68 -8.52
CA PRO A 42 10.78 5.90 -7.30
C PRO A 42 9.73 6.34 -6.27
N PRO A 43 9.43 5.53 -5.25
CA PRO A 43 10.05 4.22 -4.98
C PRO A 43 9.54 3.13 -5.92
N VAL A 44 10.35 2.11 -6.09
CA VAL A 44 10.01 0.98 -6.94
C VAL A 44 8.89 0.16 -6.29
N TYR A 45 7.98 -0.32 -7.11
CA TYR A 45 6.95 -1.24 -6.65
C TYR A 45 7.05 -2.56 -7.41
N GLU A 46 6.57 -3.63 -6.79
CA GLU A 46 6.59 -4.96 -7.37
C GLU A 46 5.17 -5.44 -7.63
N LYS A 47 4.96 -6.06 -8.78
CA LYS A 47 3.69 -6.71 -9.08
C LYS A 47 3.70 -8.10 -8.47
N LEU A 48 2.63 -8.46 -7.79
CA LEU A 48 2.51 -9.74 -7.14
C LEU A 48 1.88 -10.76 -8.08
N ILE A 49 2.26 -12.03 -7.89
CA ILE A 49 1.74 -13.15 -8.68
C ILE A 49 1.06 -14.13 -7.74
N GLY A 50 0.38 -15.12 -8.32
CA GLY A 50 -0.34 -16.11 -7.52
C GLY A 50 -1.69 -15.59 -7.06
N ASP A 51 -2.04 -15.89 -5.83
CA ASP A 51 -3.35 -15.53 -5.26
C ASP A 51 -3.58 -14.02 -5.19
N LEU A 52 -2.50 -13.24 -5.17
CA LEU A 52 -2.58 -11.79 -5.12
C LEU A 52 -2.27 -11.16 -6.47
N SER A 53 -2.47 -11.92 -7.55
CA SER A 53 -2.27 -11.43 -8.90
C SER A 53 -3.11 -10.17 -9.14
N GLY A 54 -2.49 -9.16 -9.74
CA GLY A 54 -3.12 -7.87 -9.94
C GLY A 54 -2.87 -6.87 -8.82
N ALA A 55 -2.26 -7.30 -7.72
CA ALA A 55 -1.86 -6.40 -6.65
C ALA A 55 -0.40 -6.00 -6.82
N CYS A 56 -0.03 -4.91 -6.16
CA CYS A 56 1.34 -4.41 -6.14
C CYS A 56 1.79 -4.24 -4.70
N SER A 57 3.09 -4.21 -4.49
CA SER A 57 3.64 -3.94 -3.16
C SER A 57 4.74 -2.91 -3.22
N ARG A 58 4.82 -2.07 -2.17
CA ARG A 58 5.92 -1.13 -1.96
C ARG A 58 6.43 -1.33 -0.55
N ARG A 59 7.73 -1.17 -0.36
CA ARG A 59 8.32 -1.30 0.96
C ARG A 59 8.01 -0.09 1.82
N ILE A 60 7.57 -0.35 3.04
CA ILE A 60 7.47 0.67 4.08
C ILE A 60 8.82 0.78 4.77
N ASN A 61 9.41 -0.39 5.08
CA ASN A 61 10.78 -0.50 5.58
C ASN A 61 11.32 -1.87 5.20
N ILE A 62 12.40 -2.31 5.82
CA ILE A 62 13.01 -3.61 5.51
C ILE A 62 12.04 -4.77 5.75
N GLN A 63 11.20 -4.68 6.77
CA GLN A 63 10.34 -5.78 7.19
C GLN A 63 8.92 -5.69 6.69
N HIS A 64 8.41 -4.49 6.49
CA HIS A 64 6.99 -4.27 6.23
C HIS A 64 6.75 -3.73 4.84
N ARG A 65 5.67 -4.21 4.22
CA ARG A 65 5.28 -3.80 2.88
C ARG A 65 3.83 -3.36 2.87
N LEU A 66 3.54 -2.40 2.02
CA LEU A 66 2.19 -1.96 1.75
C LEU A 66 1.73 -2.66 0.48
N VAL A 67 0.67 -3.45 0.59
CA VAL A 67 0.11 -4.18 -0.55
C VAL A 67 -1.19 -3.52 -0.97
N TYR A 68 -1.32 -3.26 -2.25
CA TYR A 68 -2.46 -2.52 -2.77
C TYR A 68 -2.81 -2.99 -4.18
N GLN A 69 -4.04 -2.69 -4.58
CA GLN A 69 -4.52 -2.97 -5.92
C GLN A 69 -4.98 -1.66 -6.55
N ILE A 70 -4.57 -1.43 -7.79
CA ILE A 70 -4.92 -0.21 -8.51
C ILE A 70 -6.17 -0.48 -9.35
N LEU A 71 -7.23 0.28 -9.09
CA LEU A 71 -8.49 0.17 -9.80
C LEU A 71 -8.64 1.39 -10.70
N ASP A 72 -8.09 1.28 -11.91
CA ASP A 72 -8.02 2.39 -12.86
C ASP A 72 -9.40 2.92 -13.25
N ASP A 73 -10.36 2.02 -13.40
CA ASP A 73 -11.71 2.38 -13.87
C ASP A 73 -12.37 3.43 -12.98
N ILE A 74 -12.11 3.35 -11.70
CA ILE A 74 -12.75 4.21 -10.71
C ILE A 74 -11.74 5.10 -9.99
N LYS A 75 -10.52 5.17 -10.48
CA LYS A 75 -9.44 5.99 -9.91
C LYS A 75 -9.28 5.77 -8.41
N THR A 76 -9.24 4.50 -8.03
CA THR A 76 -9.19 4.08 -6.63
C THR A 76 -8.01 3.14 -6.41
N VAL A 77 -7.37 3.27 -5.26
CA VAL A 77 -6.34 2.34 -4.81
C VAL A 77 -6.87 1.63 -3.57
N LYS A 78 -6.99 0.31 -3.67
CA LYS A 78 -7.46 -0.51 -2.56
C LYS A 78 -6.25 -1.01 -1.77
N ILE A 79 -6.13 -0.57 -0.53
CA ILE A 79 -5.05 -0.99 0.35
C ILE A 79 -5.45 -2.30 1.01
N ILE A 80 -4.72 -3.36 0.68
CA ILE A 80 -5.04 -4.72 1.13
C ILE A 80 -4.35 -5.05 2.44
N ARG A 81 -3.05 -4.77 2.53
CA ARG A 81 -2.27 -5.00 3.74
C ARG A 81 -1.24 -3.89 3.91
N MET A 82 -0.87 -3.61 5.14
CA MET A 82 0.12 -2.56 5.45
C MET A 82 1.21 -3.01 6.41
N TRP A 83 1.12 -4.19 6.96
CA TRP A 83 2.05 -4.62 8.01
C TRP A 83 2.90 -5.80 7.61
N SER A 84 2.32 -6.78 6.95
CA SER A 84 2.99 -8.04 6.75
C SER A 84 4.10 -7.96 5.70
N HIS A 85 5.11 -8.75 5.92
CA HIS A 85 6.07 -9.09 4.89
C HIS A 85 5.56 -10.34 4.17
N TYR A 86 5.77 -10.38 2.89
CA TYR A 86 5.36 -11.52 2.08
C TYR A 86 6.51 -12.45 1.87
N GLU A 87 6.19 -13.68 2.02
CA GLU A 87 7.12 -14.75 1.69
C GLU A 87 6.64 -15.45 0.44
#